data_f217b4e09acbf721cce3b59a4776a343
#
_entry.id   f217b4e09acbf721cce3b59a4776a343
#
_cell.length_a   1.000
_cell.length_b   1.000
_cell.length_c   1.000
_cell.angle_alpha   90.00
_cell.angle_beta   90.00
_cell.angle_gamma   90.00
#
_symmetry.space_group_name_H-M   'P 1'
#
loop_
_entity.id
_entity.type
_entity.pdbx_description
1 polymer ?
#
loop_
_entity_poly.entity_id
_entity_poly.type
_entity_poly.pdbx_seq_one_letter_code
_entity_poly.pdbx_strand_id
1 'polypeptide(L)'
;IPLVEVVPGPRTDPAAVEDIRFWLSLLGRAPVVFRKEIPGNLAARLNAAIWRECIQMVLDGVLDVEDIDRAVSVGPALSLAASGPNLAHHLAAGEWGVEVSLSKLLGTYEGIWKSLAEWKQLSHEDQKRLIKLVDKSYSRHVSELREARDQRLVRLLEAMRE
;
A
#
# COMPACT_ATOMS: atom_id res chain seq x y z
N ILE A 1 -4.34 -2.24 12.50
CA ILE A 1 -4.52 -2.85 11.16
C ILE A 1 -4.78 -4.35 11.36
N PRO A 2 -5.82 -4.93 10.73
CA PRO A 2 -6.20 -6.32 10.97
C PRO A 2 -5.34 -7.35 10.21
N LEU A 3 -4.62 -6.96 9.16
CA LEU A 3 -3.80 -7.87 8.36
C LEU A 3 -2.75 -8.60 9.21
N VAL A 4 -2.67 -9.91 9.03
CA VAL A 4 -1.58 -10.77 9.54
C VAL A 4 -1.04 -11.60 8.39
N GLU A 5 0.24 -11.43 8.07
CA GLU A 5 0.95 -12.19 7.05
C GLU A 5 1.54 -13.45 7.68
N VAL A 6 1.00 -14.60 7.30
CA VAL A 6 1.47 -15.92 7.77
C VAL A 6 2.43 -16.49 6.73
N VAL A 7 3.68 -16.67 7.12
CA VAL A 7 4.75 -17.16 6.22
C VAL A 7 5.26 -18.50 6.72
N PRO A 8 4.77 -19.63 6.19
CA PRO A 8 5.23 -20.94 6.55
C PRO A 8 6.67 -21.17 6.10
N GLY A 9 7.50 -21.73 6.97
CA GLY A 9 8.83 -22.22 6.63
C GLY A 9 8.79 -23.64 6.03
N PRO A 10 9.91 -24.14 5.50
CA PRO A 10 9.97 -25.46 4.85
C PRO A 10 9.62 -26.66 5.77
N ARG A 11 9.65 -26.45 7.08
CA ARG A 11 9.35 -27.50 8.10
C ARG A 11 8.04 -27.23 8.83
N THR A 12 7.27 -26.24 8.41
CA THR A 12 5.98 -25.92 9.05
C THR A 12 4.94 -26.95 8.63
N ASP A 13 4.29 -27.56 9.62
CA ASP A 13 3.17 -28.45 9.38
C ASP A 13 1.99 -27.68 8.76
N PRO A 14 1.42 -28.14 7.62
CA PRO A 14 0.24 -27.53 7.05
C PRO A 14 -0.94 -27.42 8.02
N ALA A 15 -1.12 -28.37 8.93
CA ALA A 15 -2.17 -28.33 9.94
C ALA A 15 -1.98 -27.13 10.88
N ALA A 16 -0.74 -26.87 11.32
CA ALA A 16 -0.43 -25.70 12.16
C ALA A 16 -0.72 -24.36 11.44
N VAL A 17 -0.59 -24.30 10.11
CA VAL A 17 -0.94 -23.12 9.31
C VAL A 17 -2.45 -22.91 9.33
N GLU A 18 -3.25 -23.96 9.16
CA GLU A 18 -4.71 -23.84 9.21
C GLU A 18 -5.19 -23.50 10.62
N ASP A 19 -4.59 -24.08 11.66
CA ASP A 19 -4.92 -23.74 13.04
C ASP A 19 -4.66 -22.27 13.37
N ILE A 20 -3.49 -21.74 13.00
CA ILE A 20 -3.18 -20.30 13.25
C ILE A 20 -4.09 -19.39 12.44
N ARG A 21 -4.41 -19.76 11.19
CA ARG A 21 -5.35 -19.02 10.35
C ARG A 21 -6.74 -18.96 11.00
N PHE A 22 -7.23 -20.08 11.51
CA PHE A 22 -8.50 -20.17 12.22
C PHE A 22 -8.51 -19.27 13.47
N TRP A 23 -7.52 -19.39 14.35
CA TRP A 23 -7.43 -18.59 15.55
C TRP A 23 -7.34 -17.09 15.27
N LEU A 24 -6.53 -16.69 14.29
CA LEU A 24 -6.44 -15.29 13.88
C LEU A 24 -7.77 -14.74 13.40
N SER A 25 -8.53 -15.53 12.62
CA SER A 25 -9.85 -15.14 12.14
C SER A 25 -10.84 -14.96 13.31
N LEU A 26 -10.84 -15.85 14.30
CA LEU A 26 -11.66 -15.72 15.50
C LEU A 26 -11.34 -14.45 16.31
N LEU A 27 -10.08 -14.00 16.26
CA LEU A 27 -9.63 -12.76 16.90
C LEU A 27 -9.91 -11.50 16.05
N GLY A 28 -10.71 -11.61 14.99
CA GLY A 28 -11.02 -10.50 14.09
C GLY A 28 -9.83 -10.01 13.27
N ARG A 29 -8.83 -10.87 13.06
CA ARG A 29 -7.70 -10.59 12.16
C ARG A 29 -7.99 -11.10 10.75
N ALA A 30 -7.28 -10.54 9.76
CA ALA A 30 -7.31 -10.96 8.36
C ALA A 30 -6.01 -11.69 8.01
N PRO A 31 -5.92 -13.02 8.26
CA PRO A 31 -4.72 -13.79 7.94
C PRO A 31 -4.60 -14.01 6.43
N VAL A 32 -3.41 -13.73 5.88
CA VAL A 32 -3.02 -14.05 4.50
C VAL A 32 -1.85 -15.00 4.55
N VAL A 33 -2.01 -16.19 3.98
CA VAL A 33 -0.98 -17.23 3.99
C VAL A 33 -0.13 -17.16 2.73
N PHE A 34 1.17 -17.02 2.91
CA PHE A 34 2.14 -17.01 1.81
C PHE A 34 2.47 -18.43 1.35
N ARG A 35 2.62 -18.62 0.06
CA ARG A 35 3.10 -19.89 -0.51
C ARG A 35 4.63 -20.03 -0.45
N LYS A 36 5.33 -18.91 -0.34
CA LYS A 36 6.79 -18.85 -0.18
C LYS A 36 7.19 -17.52 0.45
N GLU A 37 8.28 -17.54 1.19
CA GLU A 37 8.91 -16.34 1.73
C GLU A 37 9.43 -15.43 0.62
N ILE A 38 9.25 -14.12 0.80
CA ILE A 38 9.83 -13.07 -0.03
C ILE A 38 10.34 -11.93 0.86
N PRO A 39 11.44 -11.24 0.52
CA PRO A 39 11.93 -10.10 1.29
C PRO A 39 10.86 -9.01 1.41
N GLY A 40 10.56 -8.60 2.67
CA GLY A 40 9.63 -7.52 2.98
C GLY A 40 8.15 -7.92 2.92
N ASN A 41 7.82 -9.17 2.63
CA ASN A 41 6.44 -9.67 2.50
C ASN A 41 5.57 -8.79 1.58
N LEU A 42 4.24 -8.85 1.65
CA LEU A 42 3.36 -8.11 0.74
C LEU A 42 3.21 -6.63 1.13
N ALA A 43 2.81 -6.38 2.39
CA ALA A 43 2.47 -5.03 2.84
C ALA A 43 3.66 -4.07 2.76
N ALA A 44 4.84 -4.50 3.24
CA ALA A 44 6.04 -3.67 3.17
C ALA A 44 6.52 -3.44 1.73
N ARG A 45 6.38 -4.41 0.84
CA ARG A 45 6.74 -4.26 -0.58
C ARG A 45 5.85 -3.24 -1.29
N LEU A 46 4.53 -3.33 -1.09
CA LEU A 46 3.60 -2.38 -1.69
C LEU A 46 3.81 -0.96 -1.14
N ASN A 47 3.99 -0.83 0.17
CA ASN A 47 4.31 0.47 0.78
C ASN A 47 5.63 1.05 0.23
N ALA A 48 6.67 0.24 0.10
CA ALA A 48 7.95 0.69 -0.46
C ALA A 48 7.83 1.12 -1.92
N ALA A 49 7.04 0.43 -2.74
CA ALA A 49 6.81 0.79 -4.14
C ALA A 49 6.06 2.13 -4.26
N ILE A 50 4.97 2.29 -3.52
CA ILE A 50 4.20 3.54 -3.49
C ILE A 50 5.06 4.69 -2.98
N TRP A 51 5.77 4.49 -1.85
CA TRP A 51 6.58 5.55 -1.26
C TRP A 51 7.74 5.97 -2.16
N ARG A 52 8.37 5.04 -2.86
CA ARG A 52 9.42 5.38 -3.85
C ARG A 52 8.91 6.33 -4.91
N GLU A 53 7.74 6.07 -5.46
CA GLU A 53 7.12 6.92 -6.46
C GLU A 53 6.73 8.29 -5.89
N CYS A 54 6.13 8.32 -4.70
CA CYS A 54 5.83 9.58 -4.00
C CYS A 54 7.07 10.43 -3.74
N ILE A 55 8.19 9.81 -3.32
CA ILE A 55 9.46 10.52 -3.13
C ILE A 55 9.94 11.12 -4.44
N GLN A 56 9.90 10.35 -5.54
CA GLN A 56 10.32 10.85 -6.85
C GLN A 56 9.52 12.08 -7.25
N MET A 57 8.19 12.03 -7.16
CA MET A 57 7.32 13.15 -7.52
C MET A 57 7.60 14.42 -6.68
N VAL A 58 7.90 14.25 -5.37
CA VAL A 58 8.29 15.37 -4.51
C VAL A 58 9.64 15.96 -4.93
N LEU A 59 10.63 15.12 -5.18
CA LEU A 59 11.98 15.55 -5.56
C LEU A 59 12.00 16.22 -6.94
N ASP A 60 11.17 15.77 -7.85
CA ASP A 60 11.01 16.38 -9.19
C ASP A 60 10.15 17.66 -9.16
N GLY A 61 9.54 17.97 -8.01
CA GLY A 61 8.69 19.16 -7.86
C GLY A 61 7.36 19.04 -8.61
N VAL A 62 6.88 17.83 -8.84
CA VAL A 62 5.58 17.57 -9.50
C VAL A 62 4.43 17.98 -8.59
N LEU A 63 4.54 17.65 -7.30
CA LEU A 63 3.57 17.98 -6.26
C LEU A 63 4.28 18.26 -4.93
N ASP A 64 3.63 19.04 -4.07
CA ASP A 64 4.07 19.21 -2.67
C ASP A 64 3.74 17.95 -1.85
N VAL A 65 4.46 17.77 -0.73
CA VAL A 65 4.31 16.60 0.17
C VAL A 65 2.86 16.41 0.62
N GLU A 66 2.20 17.48 1.07
CA GLU A 66 0.81 17.45 1.56
C GLU A 66 -0.19 17.06 0.47
N ASP A 67 0.03 17.53 -0.76
CA ASP A 67 -0.86 17.21 -1.89
C ASP A 67 -0.69 15.76 -2.35
N ILE A 68 0.52 15.22 -2.32
CA ILE A 68 0.75 13.78 -2.56
C ILE A 68 0.05 12.93 -1.50
N ASP A 69 0.25 13.23 -0.22
CA ASP A 69 -0.38 12.47 0.87
C ASP A 69 -1.91 12.53 0.79
N ARG A 70 -2.46 13.70 0.45
CA ARG A 70 -3.88 13.87 0.19
C ARG A 70 -4.32 13.02 -1.01
N ALA A 71 -3.67 13.17 -2.16
CA ALA A 71 -4.03 12.47 -3.39
C ALA A 71 -4.02 10.95 -3.20
N VAL A 72 -2.97 10.41 -2.55
CA VAL A 72 -2.87 8.97 -2.26
C VAL A 72 -3.99 8.52 -1.34
N SER A 73 -4.25 9.26 -0.25
CA SER A 73 -5.22 8.84 0.78
C SER A 73 -6.68 8.88 0.34
N VAL A 74 -7.07 9.83 -0.54
CA VAL A 74 -8.46 9.96 -1.02
C VAL A 74 -8.67 9.39 -2.43
N GLY A 75 -7.61 8.98 -3.09
CA GLY A 75 -7.62 8.39 -4.43
C GLY A 75 -7.32 6.89 -4.38
N PRO A 76 -6.11 6.48 -4.79
CA PRO A 76 -5.80 5.06 -4.96
C PRO A 76 -5.92 4.24 -3.67
N ALA A 77 -5.51 4.77 -2.51
CA ALA A 77 -5.61 4.03 -1.26
C ALA A 77 -7.05 3.71 -0.88
N LEU A 78 -7.98 4.66 -1.07
CA LEU A 78 -9.40 4.44 -0.79
C LEU A 78 -10.02 3.41 -1.72
N SER A 79 -9.71 3.47 -3.01
CA SER A 79 -10.17 2.48 -4.00
C SER A 79 -9.65 1.08 -3.69
N LEU A 80 -8.36 0.99 -3.34
CA LEU A 80 -7.73 -0.29 -2.99
C LEU A 80 -8.26 -0.87 -1.67
N ALA A 81 -8.64 -0.02 -0.72
CA ALA A 81 -9.25 -0.45 0.53
C ALA A 81 -10.63 -1.07 0.31
N ALA A 82 -11.40 -0.56 -0.66
CA ALA A 82 -12.73 -1.06 -0.97
C ALA A 82 -12.74 -2.44 -1.65
N SER A 83 -11.76 -2.76 -2.50
CA SER A 83 -11.82 -3.99 -3.30
C SER A 83 -10.47 -4.70 -3.51
N GLY A 84 -9.36 -4.08 -3.16
CA GLY A 84 -8.04 -4.56 -3.55
C GLY A 84 -7.74 -4.36 -5.04
N PRO A 85 -6.46 -4.47 -5.46
CA PRO A 85 -6.06 -4.08 -6.83
C PRO A 85 -6.62 -4.98 -7.92
N ASN A 86 -6.59 -6.30 -7.73
CA ASN A 86 -7.03 -7.23 -8.76
C ASN A 86 -8.54 -7.19 -8.99
N LEU A 87 -9.32 -7.11 -7.90
CA LEU A 87 -10.78 -6.99 -8.00
C LEU A 87 -11.17 -5.63 -8.61
N ALA A 88 -10.49 -4.54 -8.23
CA ALA A 88 -10.72 -3.23 -8.83
C ALA A 88 -10.56 -3.27 -10.37
N HIS A 89 -9.48 -3.87 -10.86
CA HIS A 89 -9.26 -4.04 -12.30
C HIS A 89 -10.26 -5.00 -12.97
N HIS A 90 -10.69 -6.05 -12.27
CA HIS A 90 -11.72 -6.95 -12.77
C HIS A 90 -13.06 -6.22 -12.96
N LEU A 91 -13.44 -5.39 -12.00
CA LEU A 91 -14.69 -4.63 -12.02
C LEU A 91 -14.66 -3.42 -12.99
N ALA A 92 -13.49 -2.87 -13.28
CA ALA A 92 -13.34 -1.69 -14.14
C ALA A 92 -13.85 -1.92 -15.58
N ALA A 93 -13.91 -3.17 -16.05
CA ALA A 93 -14.44 -3.54 -17.36
C ALA A 93 -15.90 -4.01 -17.33
N GLY A 94 -16.60 -3.86 -16.22
CA GLY A 94 -17.98 -4.33 -16.02
C GLY A 94 -18.09 -5.84 -16.17
N GLU A 95 -19.11 -6.32 -16.86
CA GLU A 95 -19.37 -7.76 -17.03
C GLU A 95 -18.29 -8.51 -17.82
N TRP A 96 -17.41 -7.80 -18.52
CA TRP A 96 -16.34 -8.38 -19.33
C TRP A 96 -15.08 -8.77 -18.53
N GLY A 97 -14.98 -8.34 -17.29
CA GLY A 97 -13.94 -8.73 -16.36
C GLY A 97 -12.52 -8.32 -16.75
N VAL A 98 -11.53 -8.96 -16.11
CA VAL A 98 -10.11 -8.59 -16.21
C VAL A 98 -9.52 -8.72 -17.62
N GLU A 99 -10.02 -9.64 -18.45
CA GLU A 99 -9.51 -9.82 -19.82
C GLU A 99 -9.68 -8.55 -20.65
N VAL A 100 -10.87 -7.95 -20.61
CA VAL A 100 -11.15 -6.69 -21.32
C VAL A 100 -10.44 -5.51 -20.65
N SER A 101 -10.33 -5.50 -19.33
CA SER A 101 -9.53 -4.50 -18.61
C SER A 101 -8.08 -4.53 -19.08
N LEU A 102 -7.46 -5.69 -19.15
CA LEU A 102 -6.08 -5.84 -19.64
C LEU A 102 -5.95 -5.40 -21.10
N SER A 103 -6.84 -5.85 -21.99
CA SER A 103 -6.75 -5.49 -23.40
C SER A 103 -6.84 -3.99 -23.67
N LYS A 104 -7.57 -3.24 -22.82
CA LYS A 104 -7.73 -1.79 -22.96
C LYS A 104 -6.69 -0.97 -22.22
N LEU A 105 -6.26 -1.42 -21.06
CA LEU A 105 -5.46 -0.60 -20.12
C LEU A 105 -3.99 -1.01 -20.07
N LEU A 106 -3.63 -2.24 -20.47
CA LEU A 106 -2.26 -2.74 -20.30
C LEU A 106 -1.23 -1.83 -21.01
N GLY A 107 -1.48 -1.44 -22.26
CA GLY A 107 -0.57 -0.55 -22.97
C GLY A 107 -0.37 0.81 -22.32
N THR A 108 -1.40 1.35 -21.67
CA THR A 108 -1.31 2.58 -20.87
C THR A 108 -0.42 2.35 -19.63
N TYR A 109 -0.67 1.25 -18.90
CA TYR A 109 0.16 0.90 -17.74
C TYR A 109 1.61 0.62 -18.10
N GLU A 110 1.87 -0.09 -19.21
CA GLU A 110 3.23 -0.31 -19.70
C GLU A 110 3.95 1.00 -20.03
N GLY A 111 3.22 1.99 -20.55
CA GLY A 111 3.74 3.35 -20.74
C GLY A 111 4.11 4.03 -19.43
N ILE A 112 3.23 3.95 -18.42
CA ILE A 112 3.47 4.51 -17.09
C ILE A 112 4.64 3.80 -16.40
N TRP A 113 4.67 2.46 -16.43
CA TRP A 113 5.75 1.68 -15.79
C TRP A 113 7.15 2.04 -16.28
N LYS A 114 7.28 2.47 -17.55
CA LYS A 114 8.56 2.94 -18.11
C LYS A 114 9.04 4.28 -17.53
N SER A 115 8.12 5.03 -16.93
CA SER A 115 8.41 6.35 -16.35
C SER A 115 8.47 6.34 -14.81
N LEU A 116 8.14 5.21 -14.16
CA LEU A 116 8.22 5.10 -12.71
C LEU A 116 9.67 5.14 -12.20
N ALA A 117 9.82 5.57 -10.95
CA ALA A 117 11.11 5.59 -10.29
C ALA A 117 11.74 4.19 -10.18
N GLU A 118 12.98 4.05 -10.68
CA GLU A 118 13.71 2.76 -10.72
C GLU A 118 14.88 2.68 -9.74
N TRP A 119 15.20 3.80 -9.04
CA TRP A 119 16.32 3.82 -8.10
C TRP A 119 16.13 2.80 -6.95
N LYS A 120 17.24 2.20 -6.53
CA LYS A 120 17.29 1.22 -5.45
C LYS A 120 17.85 1.80 -4.15
N GLN A 121 18.45 2.98 -4.25
CA GLN A 121 19.05 3.69 -3.13
C GLN A 121 18.86 5.19 -3.32
N LEU A 122 18.38 5.86 -2.28
CA LEU A 122 18.24 7.31 -2.28
C LEU A 122 19.59 7.95 -1.95
N SER A 123 20.02 8.93 -2.75
CA SER A 123 21.27 9.64 -2.52
C SER A 123 21.24 10.44 -1.21
N HIS A 124 22.40 10.73 -0.64
CA HIS A 124 22.48 11.58 0.58
C HIS A 124 21.93 12.99 0.35
N GLU A 125 22.09 13.52 -0.85
CA GLU A 125 21.57 14.83 -1.23
C GLU A 125 20.03 14.80 -1.29
N ASP A 126 19.46 13.80 -1.94
CA ASP A 126 18.00 13.63 -2.01
C ASP A 126 17.38 13.35 -0.66
N GLN A 127 18.04 12.57 0.22
CA GLN A 127 17.61 12.39 1.60
C GLN A 127 17.49 13.73 2.34
N LYS A 128 18.54 14.58 2.25
CA LYS A 128 18.52 15.89 2.88
C LYS A 128 17.45 16.81 2.31
N ARG A 129 17.24 16.75 1.00
CA ARG A 129 16.21 17.53 0.31
C ARG A 129 14.82 17.09 0.73
N LEU A 130 14.56 15.78 0.73
CA LEU A 130 13.30 15.20 1.19
C LEU A 130 12.99 15.57 2.64
N ILE A 131 13.96 15.44 3.55
CA ILE A 131 13.79 15.84 4.97
C ILE A 131 13.32 17.29 5.06
N LYS A 132 13.97 18.22 4.35
CA LYS A 132 13.58 19.63 4.38
C LYS A 132 12.15 19.87 3.87
N LEU A 133 11.74 19.14 2.83
CA LEU A 133 10.39 19.26 2.25
C LEU A 133 9.33 18.71 3.20
N VAL A 134 9.57 17.55 3.80
CA VAL A 134 8.67 16.95 4.79
C VAL A 134 8.59 17.80 6.06
N ASP A 135 9.72 18.29 6.58
CA ASP A 135 9.73 19.15 7.75
C ASP A 135 9.00 20.49 7.50
N LYS A 136 9.09 21.04 6.30
CA LYS A 136 8.34 22.25 5.93
C LYS A 136 6.84 22.02 6.00
N SER A 137 6.37 20.83 5.56
CA SER A 137 4.95 20.47 5.56
C SER A 137 4.44 20.03 6.93
N TYR A 138 5.24 19.27 7.69
CA TYR A 138 4.81 18.59 8.92
C TYR A 138 5.66 18.95 10.15
N SER A 139 6.32 20.11 10.17
CA SER A 139 7.27 20.52 11.23
C SER A 139 6.65 20.68 12.62
N ARG A 140 5.35 20.53 12.78
CA ARG A 140 4.65 20.82 14.03
C ARG A 140 3.93 19.60 14.58
N HIS A 141 4.20 19.33 15.88
CA HIS A 141 3.34 18.47 16.70
C HIS A 141 3.12 17.04 16.13
N VAL A 142 4.20 16.29 15.96
CA VAL A 142 4.14 14.87 15.56
C VAL A 142 3.12 14.09 16.42
N SER A 143 2.97 14.45 17.70
CA SER A 143 1.96 13.86 18.59
C SER A 143 0.53 14.12 18.12
N GLU A 144 0.20 15.33 17.74
CA GLU A 144 -1.15 15.71 17.25
C GLU A 144 -1.46 15.08 15.90
N LEU A 145 -0.47 15.07 14.99
CA LEU A 145 -0.60 14.38 13.69
C LEU A 145 -0.83 12.88 13.87
N ARG A 146 -0.13 12.26 14.83
CA ARG A 146 -0.30 10.86 15.18
C ARG A 146 -1.70 10.58 15.73
N GLU A 147 -2.18 11.39 16.66
CA GLU A 147 -3.52 11.25 17.22
C GLU A 147 -4.60 11.40 16.14
N ALA A 148 -4.51 12.43 15.31
CA ALA A 148 -5.44 12.65 14.20
C ALA A 148 -5.44 11.47 13.20
N ARG A 149 -4.25 10.92 12.88
CA ARG A 149 -4.12 9.73 12.06
C ARG A 149 -4.80 8.52 12.71
N ASP A 150 -4.56 8.28 13.98
CA ASP A 150 -5.09 7.12 14.71
C ASP A 150 -6.62 7.18 14.80
N GLN A 151 -7.19 8.34 15.10
CA GLN A 151 -8.63 8.56 15.09
C GLN A 151 -9.26 8.33 13.71
N ARG A 152 -8.60 8.77 12.64
CA ARG A 152 -9.05 8.51 11.26
C ARG A 152 -8.99 7.03 10.93
N LEU A 153 -7.91 6.35 11.32
CA LEU A 153 -7.73 4.91 11.08
C LEU A 153 -8.79 4.08 11.80
N VAL A 154 -9.13 4.42 13.04
CA VAL A 154 -10.21 3.74 13.79
C VAL A 154 -11.53 3.84 13.05
N ARG A 155 -11.92 5.05 12.60
CA ARG A 155 -13.16 5.26 11.84
C ARG A 155 -13.20 4.48 10.51
N LEU A 156 -12.06 4.41 9.80
CA LEU A 156 -11.97 3.61 8.57
C LEU A 156 -12.12 2.11 8.87
N LEU A 157 -11.49 1.62 9.94
CA LEU A 157 -11.61 0.21 10.34
C LEU A 157 -13.04 -0.13 10.80
N GLU A 158 -13.74 0.78 11.45
CA GLU A 158 -15.15 0.62 11.83
C GLU A 158 -16.04 0.54 10.58
N ALA A 159 -15.84 1.40 9.61
CA ALA A 159 -16.57 1.40 8.33
C ALA A 159 -16.32 0.14 7.48
N MET A 160 -15.20 -0.56 7.68
CA MET A 160 -14.86 -1.80 6.97
C MET A 160 -15.33 -3.08 7.70
N ARG A 161 -15.94 -2.95 8.87
CA ARG A 161 -16.54 -4.08 9.60
C ARG A 161 -17.95 -4.30 9.05
N GLU A 162 -18.08 -5.19 8.08
CA GLU A 162 -19.33 -5.80 7.65
C GLU A 162 -19.47 -7.21 8.22
#